data_ac591166de9b4103a5b745219ac95a79
#
_entry.id   ac591166de9b4103a5b745219ac95a79
#
_cell.length_a   1.000
_cell.length_b   1.000
_cell.length_c   1.000
_cell.angle_alpha   90.00
_cell.angle_beta   90.00
_cell.angle_gamma   90.00
#
_symmetry.space_group_name_H-M   'P 1'
#
loop_
_entity.id
_entity.type
_entity.pdbx_description
1 polymer ?
#
loop_
_entity_poly.entity_id
_entity_poly.type
_entity_poly.pdbx_seq_one_letter_code
_entity_poly.pdbx_strand_id
1 'polypeptide(L)'
;NHGLLTCGRTIPEAFMNMWALQRSCEVQVACDATGKPLIPVSDEVLAKTEQLMTMQSMGQPAGELEFKAMTRIIEKLDPSYKD
;
A
#
# COMPACT_ATOMS: atom_id res chain seq x y z
N ASN A 1 -9.80 15.09 10.82
CA ASN A 1 -8.70 14.24 11.29
C ASN A 1 -9.19 12.83 11.64
N HIS A 2 -9.55 12.04 10.62
CA HIS A 2 -10.10 10.70 10.83
C HIS A 2 -9.15 9.57 10.40
N GLY A 3 -8.05 9.88 9.73
CA GLY A 3 -7.07 8.92 9.24
C GLY A 3 -7.15 8.68 7.74
N LEU A 4 -6.53 7.59 7.29
CA LEU A 4 -6.45 7.18 5.89
C LEU A 4 -7.67 6.34 5.51
N LEU A 5 -8.07 6.45 4.25
CA LEU A 5 -9.10 5.60 3.65
C LEU A 5 -8.58 5.06 2.32
N THR A 6 -8.74 3.77 2.11
CA THR A 6 -8.46 3.12 0.83
C THR A 6 -9.61 2.22 0.41
N CYS A 7 -9.74 2.04 -0.89
CA CYS A 7 -10.70 1.14 -1.50
C CYS A 7 -9.97 0.13 -2.39
N GLY A 8 -10.63 -0.97 -2.68
CA GLY A 8 -10.15 -1.99 -3.60
C GLY A 8 -11.31 -2.82 -4.12
N ARG A 9 -11.09 -3.56 -5.18
CA ARG A 9 -12.08 -4.50 -5.75
C ARG A 9 -12.31 -5.69 -4.82
N THR A 10 -11.30 -5.98 -3.98
CA THR A 10 -11.33 -7.04 -2.97
C THR A 10 -10.78 -6.52 -1.65
N ILE A 11 -11.06 -7.22 -0.54
CA ILE A 11 -10.49 -6.90 0.78
C ILE A 11 -8.95 -6.98 0.77
N PRO A 12 -8.31 -8.01 0.19
CA PRO A 12 -6.86 -8.03 0.04
C PRO A 12 -6.29 -6.83 -0.71
N GLU A 13 -6.93 -6.40 -1.79
CA GLU A 13 -6.50 -5.22 -2.56
C GLU A 13 -6.61 -3.93 -1.72
N ALA A 14 -7.74 -3.73 -1.03
CA ALA A 14 -7.91 -2.60 -0.13
C ALA A 14 -6.87 -2.58 1.00
N PHE A 15 -6.56 -3.75 1.56
CA PHE A 15 -5.52 -3.91 2.56
C PHE A 15 -4.14 -3.52 2.02
N MET A 16 -3.76 -4.00 0.84
CA MET A 16 -2.48 -3.65 0.22
C MET A 16 -2.37 -2.17 -0.11
N ASN A 17 -3.46 -1.57 -0.59
CA ASN A 17 -3.51 -0.14 -0.83
C ASN A 17 -3.30 0.66 0.47
N MET A 18 -3.92 0.23 1.57
CA MET A 18 -3.73 0.86 2.89
C MET A 18 -2.29 0.70 3.37
N TRP A 19 -1.74 -0.50 3.26
CA TRP A 19 -0.36 -0.78 3.66
C TRP A 19 0.64 0.09 2.88
N ALA A 20 0.49 0.17 1.55
CA ALA A 20 1.33 0.99 0.70
C ALA A 20 1.19 2.49 1.02
N LEU A 21 -0.03 2.97 1.21
CA LEU A 21 -0.30 4.36 1.57
C LEU A 21 0.34 4.73 2.92
N GLN A 22 0.19 3.86 3.93
CA GLN A 22 0.81 4.06 5.25
C GLN A 22 2.33 4.14 5.15
N ARG A 23 2.97 3.23 4.39
CA ARG A 23 4.43 3.26 4.17
C ARG A 23 4.86 4.53 3.43
N SER A 24 4.09 4.95 2.43
CA SER A 24 4.36 6.20 1.70
C SER A 24 4.28 7.43 2.61
N CYS A 25 3.30 7.50 3.49
CA CYS A 25 3.18 8.57 4.48
C CYS A 25 4.39 8.60 5.43
N GLU A 26 4.84 7.45 5.92
CA GLU A 26 6.02 7.36 6.80
C GLU A 26 7.29 7.87 6.10
N VAL A 27 7.50 7.48 4.84
CA VAL A 27 8.61 7.97 4.03
C VAL A 27 8.50 9.48 3.81
N GLN A 28 7.31 9.98 3.48
CA GLN A 28 7.08 11.42 3.26
C GLN A 28 7.40 12.23 4.52
N VAL A 29 6.90 11.82 5.67
CA VAL A 29 7.18 12.49 6.96
C VAL A 29 8.69 12.49 7.26
N ALA A 30 9.37 11.37 7.02
CA ALA A 30 10.81 11.27 7.21
C ALA A 30 11.59 12.20 6.26
N CYS A 31 11.17 12.29 5.00
CA CYS A 31 11.75 13.22 4.03
C CYS A 31 11.54 14.68 4.44
N ASP A 32 10.33 15.05 4.84
CA ASP A 32 10.00 16.41 5.26
C ASP A 32 10.80 16.82 6.52
N ALA A 33 11.03 15.88 7.44
CA ALA A 33 11.83 16.11 8.64
C ALA A 33 13.31 16.45 8.35
N THR A 34 13.80 16.15 7.15
CA THR A 34 15.20 16.53 6.76
C THR A 34 15.34 18.04 6.52
N GLY A 35 14.27 18.76 6.30
CA GLY A 35 14.28 20.18 5.92
C GLY A 35 14.91 20.46 4.55
N LYS A 36 15.22 19.43 3.77
CA LYS A 36 15.78 19.57 2.41
C LYS A 36 14.67 19.69 1.38
N PRO A 37 14.88 20.45 0.29
CA PRO A 37 13.91 20.49 -0.79
C PRO A 37 13.69 19.11 -1.39
N LEU A 38 12.44 18.77 -1.68
CA LEU A 38 12.09 17.52 -2.37
C LEU A 38 12.51 17.61 -3.84
N ILE A 39 12.98 16.51 -4.38
CA ILE A 39 13.26 16.37 -5.81
C ILE A 39 11.99 15.79 -6.46
N PRO A 40 11.29 16.57 -7.29
CA PRO A 40 10.07 16.07 -7.94
C PRO A 40 10.40 14.94 -8.92
N VAL A 41 9.53 13.96 -8.98
CA VAL A 41 9.62 12.87 -9.96
C VAL A 41 9.19 13.43 -11.33
N SER A 42 9.94 13.11 -12.39
CA SER A 42 9.61 13.57 -13.74
C SER A 42 8.35 12.90 -14.28
N ASP A 43 7.62 13.60 -15.15
CA ASP A 43 6.42 13.06 -15.80
C ASP A 43 6.68 11.77 -16.57
N GLU A 44 7.87 11.62 -17.18
CA GLU A 44 8.28 10.41 -17.86
C GLU A 44 8.36 9.21 -16.89
N VAL A 45 8.93 9.39 -15.71
CA VAL A 45 9.03 8.34 -14.69
C VAL A 45 7.65 8.00 -14.14
N LEU A 46 6.78 9.00 -13.92
CA LEU A 46 5.41 8.77 -13.48
C LEU A 46 4.64 7.92 -14.51
N ALA A 47 4.71 8.28 -15.79
CA ALA A 47 4.04 7.54 -16.86
C ALA A 47 4.53 6.10 -16.98
N LYS A 48 5.85 5.86 -16.89
CA LYS A 48 6.43 4.51 -16.88
C LYS A 48 5.98 3.69 -15.68
N THR A 49 5.92 4.30 -14.51
CA THR A 49 5.46 3.63 -13.28
C THR A 49 3.99 3.23 -13.41
N GLU A 50 3.14 4.12 -13.92
CA GLU A 50 1.72 3.82 -14.18
C GLU A 50 1.55 2.64 -15.14
N GLN A 51 2.32 2.61 -16.25
CA GLN A 51 2.31 1.48 -17.18
C GLN A 51 2.70 0.17 -16.50
N LEU A 52 3.77 0.15 -15.71
CA LEU A 52 4.23 -1.03 -15.00
C LEU A 52 3.18 -1.54 -14.01
N MET A 53 2.57 -0.63 -13.24
CA MET A 53 1.52 -0.98 -12.29
C MET A 53 0.29 -1.56 -12.99
N THR A 54 -0.10 -0.98 -14.14
CA THR A 54 -1.21 -1.48 -14.95
C THR A 54 -0.91 -2.87 -15.51
N MET A 55 0.31 -3.11 -16.01
CA MET A 55 0.72 -4.42 -16.52
C MET A 55 0.76 -5.50 -15.43
N GLN A 56 1.22 -5.17 -14.24
CA GLN A 56 1.23 -6.09 -13.11
C GLN A 56 -0.19 -6.43 -12.61
N SER A 57 -1.14 -5.52 -12.76
CA SER A 57 -2.53 -5.74 -12.36
C SER A 57 -3.38 -6.44 -13.42
N MET A 58 -2.84 -6.76 -14.60
CA MET A 58 -3.57 -7.44 -15.66
C MET A 58 -3.98 -8.85 -15.24
N GLY A 59 -5.23 -8.96 -14.76
CA GLY A 59 -5.95 -10.20 -14.56
C GLY A 59 -6.10 -10.72 -13.13
N GLN A 60 -5.29 -10.25 -12.17
CA GLN A 60 -5.43 -10.69 -10.77
C GLN A 60 -5.56 -9.50 -9.82
N PRO A 61 -6.48 -9.52 -8.84
CA PRO A 61 -6.49 -8.56 -7.76
C PRO A 61 -5.16 -8.62 -6.98
N ALA A 62 -4.57 -7.45 -6.72
CA ALA A 62 -3.36 -7.37 -5.90
C ALA A 62 -3.64 -7.77 -4.44
N GLY A 63 -2.62 -8.27 -3.75
CA GLY A 63 -2.65 -8.44 -2.30
C GLY A 63 -3.11 -9.79 -1.76
N GLU A 64 -3.54 -10.72 -2.61
CA GLU A 64 -4.04 -12.04 -2.15
C GLU A 64 -3.00 -12.83 -1.33
N LEU A 65 -1.77 -12.89 -1.80
CA LEU A 65 -0.71 -13.64 -1.12
C LEU A 65 -0.29 -12.95 0.18
N GLU A 66 -0.13 -11.64 0.13
CA GLU A 66 0.26 -10.80 1.26
C GLU A 66 -0.82 -10.83 2.35
N PHE A 67 -2.08 -10.68 1.96
CA PHE A 67 -3.20 -10.72 2.91
C PHE A 67 -3.30 -12.09 3.60
N LYS A 68 -3.16 -13.19 2.85
CA LYS A 68 -3.11 -14.54 3.43
C LYS A 68 -1.93 -14.73 4.38
N ALA A 69 -0.76 -14.17 4.05
CA ALA A 69 0.40 -14.24 4.92
C ALA A 69 0.17 -13.46 6.23
N MET A 70 -0.37 -12.25 6.15
CA MET A 70 -0.68 -11.43 7.31
C MET A 70 -1.78 -12.05 8.17
N THR A 71 -2.82 -12.63 7.56
CA THR A 71 -3.87 -13.36 8.29
C THR A 71 -3.27 -14.51 9.10
N ARG A 72 -2.35 -15.31 8.53
CA ARG A 72 -1.68 -16.39 9.27
C ARG A 72 -0.86 -15.88 10.46
N ILE A 73 -0.26 -14.70 10.35
CA ILE A 73 0.47 -14.08 11.45
C ILE A 73 -0.48 -13.69 12.57
N ILE A 74 -1.57 -13.00 12.24
CA ILE A 74 -2.58 -12.57 13.23
C ILE A 74 -3.23 -13.78 13.91
N GLU A 75 -3.57 -14.83 13.16
CA GLU A 75 -4.13 -16.07 13.71
C GLU A 75 -3.23 -16.73 14.76
N LYS A 76 -1.90 -16.59 14.62
CA LYS A 76 -0.94 -17.09 15.61
C LYS A 76 -0.79 -16.18 16.83
N LEU A 77 -0.93 -14.87 16.63
CA LEU A 77 -0.72 -13.88 17.67
C LEU A 77 -1.99 -13.66 18.52
N ASP A 78 -3.10 -13.50 17.87
CA ASP A 78 -4.40 -13.24 18.49
C ASP A 78 -5.55 -13.66 17.57
N PRO A 79 -6.11 -14.86 17.73
CA PRO A 79 -7.22 -15.34 16.93
C PRO A 79 -8.58 -14.75 17.33
N SER A 80 -8.68 -13.91 18.35
CA SER A 80 -9.94 -13.42 18.92
C SER A 80 -10.77 -12.58 17.94
N TYR A 81 -10.16 -12.08 16.87
CA TYR A 81 -10.89 -11.35 15.82
C TYR A 81 -11.94 -12.21 15.08
N LYS A 82 -11.89 -13.54 15.25
CA LYS A 82 -12.86 -14.49 14.66
C LYS A 82 -14.12 -14.66 15.51
N ASP A 83 -14.07 -14.22 16.74
CA ASP A 83 -15.17 -14.30 17.67
C ASP A 83 -16.06 -13.05 17.58
#